data_0e269131474b24790717e7d36f1f0765
#
_entry.id   0e269131474b24790717e7d36f1f0765
#
_cell.length_a   1.000
_cell.length_b   1.000
_cell.length_c   1.000
_cell.angle_alpha   90.00
_cell.angle_beta   90.00
_cell.angle_gamma   90.00
#
_symmetry.space_group_name_H-M   'P 1'
#
loop_
_entity.id
_entity.type
_entity.pdbx_description
1 polymer ?
#
loop_
_entity_poly.entity_id
_entity_poly.type
_entity_poly.pdbx_seq_one_letter_code
_entity_poly.pdbx_strand_id
1 'polypeptide(L)'
;MRLYQTAARAPEIKRIAIPPPRTDSAGLIEGYASLFGVCDTGGDIVMAGAFARSLRKRRSGGVKMLWQHRAEEPIGVWTTLAEDARGLKVTGRLDLKVARAQEALSLLRGGAVDGLSIGFRALRAQTDKSSGIRRLLELDLWEISIVTFPMLTQARVNSVKRDAFQTLNAASRDFSHKLTQASAQSAGRQFLARLNAIVGSATR
;
A
#
# COMPACT_ATOMS: atom_id res chain seq x y z
N MET A 1 32.11 16.50 38.21
CA MET A 1 32.22 16.13 36.79
C MET A 1 30.97 15.34 36.42
N ARG A 2 29.94 16.02 35.86
CA ARG A 2 28.67 15.35 35.44
C ARG A 2 28.82 14.85 34.02
N LEU A 3 28.84 13.54 33.87
CA LEU A 3 28.80 12.88 32.57
C LEU A 3 27.38 13.07 31.99
N TYR A 4 27.26 13.91 30.96
CA TYR A 4 26.06 13.96 30.12
C TYR A 4 26.01 12.68 29.29
N GLN A 5 25.23 11.71 29.75
CA GLN A 5 24.78 10.62 28.88
C GLN A 5 23.80 11.21 27.86
N THR A 6 24.26 11.48 26.66
CA THR A 6 23.39 11.70 25.51
C THR A 6 22.71 10.38 25.20
N ALA A 7 21.53 10.16 25.76
CA ALA A 7 20.67 9.06 25.34
C ALA A 7 20.49 9.17 23.83
N ALA A 8 20.96 8.16 23.09
CA ALA A 8 20.72 8.05 21.66
C ALA A 8 19.20 8.02 21.45
N ARG A 9 18.65 9.10 20.90
CA ARG A 9 17.22 9.23 20.64
C ARG A 9 16.85 8.13 19.65
N ALA A 10 15.87 7.30 20.01
CA ALA A 10 15.33 6.24 19.13
C ALA A 10 14.95 6.83 17.74
N PRO A 11 15.00 6.03 16.67
CA PRO A 11 14.60 6.50 15.34
C PRO A 11 13.19 7.07 15.40
N GLU A 12 13.03 8.28 14.86
CA GLU A 12 11.74 8.95 14.84
C GLU A 12 10.86 8.30 13.78
N ILE A 13 9.67 7.83 14.19
CA ILE A 13 8.74 7.08 13.38
C ILE A 13 7.57 7.99 12.97
N LYS A 14 7.37 8.19 11.66
CA LYS A 14 6.29 8.99 11.10
C LYS A 14 5.34 8.16 10.26
N ARG A 15 4.06 8.32 10.50
CA ARG A 15 2.95 7.52 9.94
C ARG A 15 2.02 8.36 9.07
N ILE A 16 1.51 7.77 8.02
CA ILE A 16 0.80 8.46 6.95
C ILE A 16 -0.36 7.60 6.37
N ALA A 17 -1.51 8.15 6.04
CA ALA A 17 -2.76 7.45 5.65
C ALA A 17 -3.42 7.78 4.25
N ILE A 18 -4.14 6.87 3.48
CA ILE A 18 -4.75 6.99 2.09
C ILE A 18 -6.12 6.30 1.87
N PRO A 19 -6.94 6.59 0.78
CA PRO A 19 -8.15 5.84 0.42
C PRO A 19 -7.86 4.41 -0.06
N PRO A 20 -8.86 3.47 0.01
CA PRO A 20 -8.64 2.04 -0.14
C PRO A 20 -7.98 1.68 -1.47
N PRO A 21 -6.98 0.79 -1.48
CA PRO A 21 -6.20 0.45 -2.65
C PRO A 21 -6.94 -0.47 -3.62
N ARG A 22 -6.72 -0.28 -4.92
CA ARG A 22 -7.02 -1.28 -5.95
C ARG A 22 -5.89 -2.30 -5.96
N THR A 23 -6.23 -3.56 -5.79
CA THR A 23 -5.29 -4.64 -5.46
C THR A 23 -4.74 -5.40 -6.67
N ASP A 24 -3.45 -5.70 -6.66
CA ASP A 24 -2.72 -6.54 -7.62
C ASP A 24 -2.21 -7.84 -6.96
N SER A 25 -2.37 -8.97 -7.66
CA SER A 25 -1.88 -10.27 -7.20
C SER A 25 -0.36 -10.41 -7.21
N ALA A 26 0.34 -9.55 -7.97
CA ALA A 26 1.80 -9.52 -7.99
C ALA A 26 2.43 -8.82 -6.79
N GLY A 27 1.62 -8.29 -5.84
CA GLY A 27 2.13 -7.57 -4.67
C GLY A 27 2.77 -6.21 -4.99
N LEU A 28 2.52 -5.66 -6.18
CA LEU A 28 3.02 -4.34 -6.55
C LEU A 28 2.18 -3.27 -5.85
N ILE A 29 2.84 -2.38 -5.13
CA ILE A 29 2.22 -1.26 -4.39
C ILE A 29 2.83 0.06 -4.82
N GLU A 30 2.01 1.10 -4.89
CA GLU A 30 2.42 2.47 -5.21
C GLU A 30 1.72 3.46 -4.29
N GLY A 31 2.41 4.52 -3.87
CA GLY A 31 1.85 5.54 -2.99
C GLY A 31 2.79 6.71 -2.72
N TYR A 32 2.43 7.50 -1.70
CA TYR A 32 3.29 8.54 -1.15
C TYR A 32 3.65 8.18 0.29
N ALA A 33 4.95 8.05 0.57
CA ALA A 33 5.46 7.76 1.90
C ALA A 33 5.66 9.03 2.76
N SER A 34 5.63 10.21 2.17
CA SER A 34 5.62 11.51 2.85
C SER A 34 5.05 12.58 1.91
N LEU A 35 4.40 13.60 2.46
CA LEU A 35 3.97 14.80 1.73
C LEU A 35 4.72 16.01 2.24
N PHE A 36 5.15 16.88 1.33
CA PHE A 36 5.87 18.10 1.68
C PHE A 36 4.94 19.18 2.20
N GLY A 37 5.43 19.97 3.14
CA GLY A 37 4.71 21.14 3.67
C GLY A 37 3.51 20.82 4.56
N VAL A 38 3.21 19.56 4.83
CA VAL A 38 2.09 19.14 5.67
C VAL A 38 2.59 18.78 7.06
N CYS A 39 1.99 19.36 8.09
CA CYS A 39 2.30 19.06 9.48
C CYS A 39 1.67 17.71 9.87
N ASP A 40 2.47 16.81 10.41
CA ASP A 40 1.98 15.55 10.93
C ASP A 40 1.54 15.68 12.42
N THR A 41 0.95 14.61 12.97
CA THR A 41 0.48 14.58 14.36
C THR A 41 1.63 14.65 15.37
N GLY A 42 2.88 14.48 14.96
CA GLY A 42 4.09 14.66 15.78
C GLY A 42 4.65 16.08 15.76
N GLY A 43 4.01 17.01 15.05
CA GLY A 43 4.48 18.39 14.93
C GLY A 43 5.61 18.58 13.91
N ASP A 44 5.81 17.66 12.99
CA ASP A 44 6.86 17.75 11.99
C ASP A 44 6.32 18.06 10.61
N ILE A 45 7.06 18.89 9.87
CA ILE A 45 6.84 19.22 8.46
C ILE A 45 8.06 18.80 7.68
N VAL A 46 7.91 17.87 6.74
CA VAL A 46 8.98 17.49 5.80
C VAL A 46 9.01 18.51 4.67
N MET A 47 10.17 19.10 4.43
CA MET A 47 10.36 20.10 3.37
C MET A 47 10.79 19.42 2.06
N ALA A 48 10.44 20.02 0.92
CA ALA A 48 10.89 19.55 -0.39
C ALA A 48 12.44 19.50 -0.44
N GLY A 49 12.99 18.43 -1.02
CA GLY A 49 14.43 18.17 -1.05
C GLY A 49 15.00 17.45 0.18
N ALA A 50 14.21 17.23 1.22
CA ALA A 50 14.67 16.63 2.46
C ALA A 50 15.23 15.20 2.30
N PHE A 51 14.76 14.44 1.32
CA PHE A 51 15.20 13.07 1.04
C PHE A 51 16.34 13.01 0.00
N ALA A 52 16.59 14.09 -0.74
CA ALA A 52 17.45 14.07 -1.93
C ALA A 52 18.85 13.47 -1.68
N ARG A 53 19.50 13.84 -0.56
CA ARG A 53 20.82 13.27 -0.20
C ARG A 53 20.72 11.79 0.18
N SER A 54 19.73 11.40 0.95
CA SER A 54 19.53 10.01 1.37
C SER A 54 19.24 9.09 0.18
N LEU A 55 18.38 9.51 -0.74
CA LEU A 55 18.05 8.75 -1.95
C LEU A 55 19.25 8.56 -2.87
N ARG A 56 20.10 9.60 -3.04
CA ARG A 56 21.36 9.47 -3.80
C ARG A 56 22.31 8.46 -3.15
N LYS A 57 22.44 8.49 -1.81
CA LYS A 57 23.37 7.63 -1.07
C LYS A 57 22.90 6.18 -1.03
N ARG A 58 21.61 5.95 -0.75
CA ARG A 58 21.07 4.60 -0.44
C ARG A 58 20.48 3.89 -1.65
N ARG A 59 20.01 4.62 -2.65
CA ARG A 59 19.14 4.11 -3.71
C ARG A 59 17.91 3.39 -3.15
N SER A 60 17.02 2.88 -3.98
CA SER A 60 15.79 2.21 -3.52
C SER A 60 16.09 0.95 -2.69
N GLY A 61 17.03 0.12 -3.09
CA GLY A 61 17.38 -1.12 -2.37
C GLY A 61 18.03 -0.91 -0.99
N GLY A 62 18.53 0.28 -0.68
CA GLY A 62 19.08 0.63 0.62
C GLY A 62 18.04 1.10 1.64
N VAL A 63 16.79 1.38 1.21
CA VAL A 63 15.65 1.71 2.08
C VAL A 63 14.82 0.45 2.25
N LYS A 64 14.55 0.03 3.49
CA LYS A 64 13.86 -1.24 3.75
C LYS A 64 12.35 -1.09 3.68
N MET A 65 11.65 -2.14 3.20
CA MET A 65 10.20 -2.26 3.29
C MET A 65 9.85 -3.13 4.48
N LEU A 66 9.27 -2.54 5.53
CA LEU A 66 8.98 -3.25 6.77
C LEU A 66 7.46 -3.28 7.05
N TRP A 67 7.08 -4.18 7.97
CA TRP A 67 5.77 -4.23 8.58
C TRP A 67 5.79 -3.50 9.93
N GLN A 68 4.93 -2.48 10.10
CA GLN A 68 4.72 -1.78 11.38
C GLN A 68 6.00 -1.27 12.06
N HIS A 69 7.03 -0.86 11.30
CA HIS A 69 8.35 -0.43 11.79
C HIS A 69 9.17 -1.52 12.50
N ARG A 70 8.84 -2.78 12.30
CA ARG A 70 9.55 -3.91 12.90
C ARG A 70 10.73 -4.30 12.03
N ALA A 71 11.93 -4.04 12.53
CA ALA A 71 13.16 -4.27 11.76
C ALA A 71 13.37 -5.76 11.41
N GLU A 72 12.81 -6.66 12.21
CA GLU A 72 12.81 -8.10 12.04
C GLU A 72 11.76 -8.61 11.04
N GLU A 73 10.85 -7.74 10.57
CA GLU A 73 9.78 -8.11 9.64
C GLU A 73 9.91 -7.37 8.28
N PRO A 74 10.95 -7.62 7.46
CA PRO A 74 11.00 -7.16 6.09
C PRO A 74 9.95 -7.92 5.26
N ILE A 75 9.13 -7.19 4.51
CA ILE A 75 8.00 -7.75 3.75
C ILE A 75 8.12 -7.57 2.24
N GLY A 76 9.21 -6.98 1.76
CA GLY A 76 9.40 -6.73 0.33
C GLY A 76 10.53 -5.74 0.06
N VAL A 77 10.49 -5.15 -1.14
CA VAL A 77 11.50 -4.18 -1.60
C VAL A 77 10.87 -2.98 -2.26
N TRP A 78 11.45 -1.80 -2.04
CA TRP A 78 11.13 -0.60 -2.80
C TRP A 78 11.91 -0.63 -4.11
N THR A 79 11.21 -0.53 -5.24
CA THR A 79 11.79 -0.51 -6.59
C THR A 79 12.08 0.90 -7.08
N THR A 80 11.22 1.85 -6.69
CA THR A 80 11.39 3.27 -7.01
C THR A 80 11.07 4.13 -5.80
N LEU A 81 11.94 5.09 -5.54
CA LEU A 81 11.77 6.14 -4.54
C LEU A 81 12.17 7.45 -5.19
N ALA A 82 11.26 8.41 -5.30
CA ALA A 82 11.52 9.70 -5.93
C ALA A 82 10.74 10.83 -5.23
N GLU A 83 11.39 11.98 -5.07
CA GLU A 83 10.69 13.21 -4.73
C GLU A 83 10.04 13.79 -5.99
N ASP A 84 8.77 14.21 -5.85
CA ASP A 84 8.07 15.06 -6.82
C ASP A 84 7.56 16.34 -6.14
N ALA A 85 6.75 17.15 -6.83
CA ALA A 85 6.21 18.38 -6.26
C ALA A 85 5.28 18.15 -5.04
N ARG A 86 4.74 16.94 -4.87
CA ARG A 86 3.82 16.58 -3.80
C ARG A 86 4.52 15.98 -2.57
N GLY A 87 5.56 15.17 -2.79
CA GLY A 87 6.21 14.45 -1.70
C GLY A 87 7.15 13.34 -2.14
N LEU A 88 7.37 12.36 -1.27
CA LEU A 88 8.14 11.15 -1.55
C LEU A 88 7.23 10.09 -2.17
N LYS A 89 7.21 10.02 -3.50
CA LYS A 89 6.52 8.97 -4.26
C LYS A 89 7.31 7.66 -4.18
N VAL A 90 6.60 6.54 -3.97
CA VAL A 90 7.20 5.22 -3.81
C VAL A 90 6.48 4.18 -4.65
N THR A 91 7.26 3.26 -5.23
CA THR A 91 6.76 2.02 -5.83
C THR A 91 7.55 0.87 -5.26
N GLY A 92 6.89 -0.20 -4.88
CA GLY A 92 7.53 -1.37 -4.28
C GLY A 92 6.79 -2.65 -4.58
N ARG A 93 7.43 -3.77 -4.24
CA ARG A 93 6.87 -5.11 -4.41
C ARG A 93 6.96 -5.87 -3.10
N LEU A 94 5.83 -6.37 -2.63
CA LEU A 94 5.77 -7.33 -1.54
C LEU A 94 6.38 -8.67 -1.99
N ASP A 95 7.19 -9.30 -1.15
CA ASP A 95 7.70 -10.64 -1.41
C ASP A 95 6.69 -11.68 -0.92
N LEU A 96 5.87 -12.18 -1.83
CA LEU A 96 4.82 -13.15 -1.49
C LEU A 96 5.33 -14.54 -1.10
N LYS A 97 6.65 -14.74 -1.03
CA LYS A 97 7.24 -15.92 -0.38
C LYS A 97 7.35 -15.75 1.14
N VAL A 98 7.22 -14.53 1.64
CA VAL A 98 7.21 -14.20 3.07
C VAL A 98 5.77 -14.20 3.58
N ALA A 99 5.48 -14.99 4.61
CA ALA A 99 4.12 -15.12 5.16
C ALA A 99 3.52 -13.76 5.57
N ARG A 100 4.30 -12.92 6.28
CA ARG A 100 3.87 -11.57 6.68
C ARG A 100 3.53 -10.68 5.48
N ALA A 101 4.21 -10.82 4.35
CA ALA A 101 3.90 -10.07 3.13
C ALA A 101 2.57 -10.51 2.50
N GLN A 102 2.22 -11.81 2.55
CA GLN A 102 0.92 -12.32 2.13
C GLN A 102 -0.21 -11.77 3.01
N GLU A 103 -0.01 -11.76 4.33
CA GLU A 103 -0.96 -11.17 5.30
C GLU A 103 -1.13 -9.66 5.05
N ALA A 104 -0.01 -8.93 4.89
CA ALA A 104 -0.02 -7.50 4.57
C ALA A 104 -0.79 -7.22 3.27
N LEU A 105 -0.58 -8.02 2.21
CA LEU A 105 -1.32 -7.90 0.96
C LEU A 105 -2.81 -8.14 1.15
N SER A 106 -3.21 -9.14 1.95
CA SER A 106 -4.61 -9.42 2.28
C SER A 106 -5.27 -8.25 3.01
N LEU A 107 -4.56 -7.67 4.01
CA LEU A 107 -5.04 -6.53 4.78
C LEU A 107 -5.14 -5.25 3.93
N LEU A 108 -4.16 -5.01 3.04
CA LEU A 108 -4.21 -3.93 2.04
C LEU A 108 -5.41 -4.08 1.11
N ARG A 109 -5.69 -5.30 0.65
CA ARG A 109 -6.84 -5.64 -0.21
C ARG A 109 -8.17 -5.42 0.49
N GLY A 110 -8.24 -5.79 1.76
CA GLY A 110 -9.42 -5.59 2.59
C GLY A 110 -9.61 -4.16 3.08
N GLY A 111 -8.63 -3.25 2.83
CA GLY A 111 -8.66 -1.88 3.33
C GLY A 111 -8.47 -1.76 4.85
N ALA A 112 -8.07 -2.84 5.52
CA ALA A 112 -7.82 -2.83 6.97
C ALA A 112 -6.51 -2.14 7.32
N VAL A 113 -5.56 -2.11 6.38
CA VAL A 113 -4.29 -1.39 6.47
C VAL A 113 -4.04 -0.70 5.14
N ASP A 114 -3.62 0.54 5.17
CA ASP A 114 -3.36 1.33 3.96
C ASP A 114 -2.26 2.39 4.16
N GLY A 115 -1.77 2.57 5.39
CA GLY A 115 -0.80 3.59 5.76
C GLY A 115 0.61 3.27 5.31
N LEU A 116 1.35 4.31 4.92
CA LEU A 116 2.80 4.28 4.76
C LEU A 116 3.45 5.14 5.85
N SER A 117 4.62 4.74 6.30
CA SER A 117 5.36 5.44 7.35
C SER A 117 6.85 5.42 7.05
N ILE A 118 7.55 6.51 7.36
CA ILE A 118 9.00 6.61 7.17
C ILE A 118 9.76 6.45 8.48
N GLY A 119 10.79 5.60 8.49
CA GLY A 119 11.80 5.54 9.54
C GLY A 119 13.07 6.27 9.07
N PHE A 120 13.49 7.29 9.83
CA PHE A 120 14.58 8.17 9.43
C PHE A 120 15.35 8.73 10.63
N ARG A 121 16.50 9.30 10.35
CA ARG A 121 17.22 10.19 11.25
C ARG A 121 17.20 11.61 10.68
N ALA A 122 16.75 12.59 11.45
CA ALA A 122 16.86 13.99 11.08
C ALA A 122 18.35 14.41 11.11
N LEU A 123 18.86 14.88 9.97
CA LEU A 123 20.22 15.39 9.85
C LEU A 123 20.24 16.91 9.98
N ARG A 124 19.22 17.60 9.46
CA ARG A 124 19.03 19.04 9.58
C ARG A 124 17.55 19.36 9.78
N ALA A 125 17.23 20.04 10.86
CA ALA A 125 15.88 20.48 11.18
C ALA A 125 15.91 21.90 11.79
N GLN A 126 14.80 22.61 11.65
CA GLN A 126 14.55 23.92 12.30
C GLN A 126 13.25 23.80 13.11
N THR A 127 13.32 24.15 14.39
CA THR A 127 12.15 24.16 15.27
C THR A 127 11.70 25.59 15.49
N ASP A 128 10.45 25.87 15.21
CA ASP A 128 9.78 27.11 15.57
C ASP A 128 9.54 27.11 17.09
N LYS A 129 10.12 28.05 17.79
CA LYS A 129 10.06 28.12 19.26
C LYS A 129 8.66 28.47 19.78
N SER A 130 7.84 29.13 18.96
CA SER A 130 6.50 29.58 19.38
C SER A 130 5.46 28.48 19.22
N SER A 131 5.52 27.70 18.14
CA SER A 131 4.56 26.64 17.81
C SER A 131 5.05 25.23 18.17
N GLY A 132 6.34 25.04 18.42
CA GLY A 132 6.98 23.75 18.60
C GLY A 132 7.09 22.93 17.29
N ILE A 133 6.61 23.44 16.17
CA ILE A 133 6.65 22.78 14.86
C ILE A 133 8.10 22.65 14.39
N ARG A 134 8.47 21.43 13.99
CA ARG A 134 9.81 21.13 13.50
C ARG A 134 9.80 20.93 11.98
N ARG A 135 10.49 21.82 11.24
CA ARG A 135 10.71 21.69 9.80
C ARG A 135 11.91 20.82 9.53
N LEU A 136 11.73 19.70 8.86
CA LEU A 136 12.76 18.72 8.51
C LEU A 136 13.32 19.07 7.14
N LEU A 137 14.58 19.54 7.13
CA LEU A 137 15.25 20.04 5.93
C LEU A 137 16.14 18.98 5.27
N GLU A 138 16.66 18.02 6.04
CA GLU A 138 17.47 16.92 5.54
C GLU A 138 17.30 15.69 6.43
N LEU A 139 17.05 14.54 5.78
CA LEU A 139 16.75 13.26 6.42
C LEU A 139 17.69 12.15 5.92
N ASP A 140 18.12 11.26 6.81
CA ASP A 140 18.68 9.95 6.46
C ASP A 140 17.56 8.92 6.54
N LEU A 141 16.98 8.54 5.40
CA LEU A 141 15.85 7.62 5.29
C LEU A 141 16.33 6.18 5.38
N TRP A 142 15.85 5.41 6.35
CA TRP A 142 16.29 4.03 6.58
C TRP A 142 15.29 3.00 6.08
N GLU A 143 13.99 3.28 6.28
CA GLU A 143 12.92 2.36 5.90
C GLU A 143 11.63 3.11 5.58
N ILE A 144 10.72 2.43 4.91
CA ILE A 144 9.33 2.83 4.74
C ILE A 144 8.49 1.59 5.05
N SER A 145 7.59 1.74 6.03
CA SER A 145 6.73 0.67 6.52
C SER A 145 5.31 0.78 6.03
N ILE A 146 4.66 -0.37 5.86
CA ILE A 146 3.20 -0.47 5.81
C ILE A 146 2.69 -0.50 7.24
N VAL A 147 1.74 0.41 7.58
CA VAL A 147 1.26 0.62 8.95
C VAL A 147 -0.25 0.82 9.02
N THR A 148 -0.83 0.52 10.21
CA THR A 148 -2.26 0.71 10.48
C THR A 148 -2.59 2.17 10.81
N PHE A 149 -1.75 2.82 11.62
CA PHE A 149 -1.98 4.19 12.12
C PHE A 149 -0.82 5.11 11.75
N PRO A 150 -0.94 5.86 10.68
CA PRO A 150 0.07 6.82 10.24
C PRO A 150 0.00 8.16 10.98
N MET A 151 1.14 8.81 11.24
CA MET A 151 1.19 10.14 11.87
C MET A 151 0.83 11.28 10.89
N LEU A 152 1.14 11.18 9.62
CA LEU A 152 0.61 12.09 8.59
C LEU A 152 -0.59 11.42 7.91
N THR A 153 -1.79 11.92 8.11
CA THR A 153 -3.04 11.27 7.70
C THR A 153 -3.28 11.21 6.17
N GLN A 154 -2.48 11.87 5.34
CA GLN A 154 -2.73 12.02 3.89
C GLN A 154 -1.80 11.19 2.98
N ALA A 155 -0.82 10.47 3.47
CA ALA A 155 0.00 9.65 2.60
C ALA A 155 -0.29 8.15 2.79
N ARG A 156 -0.68 7.50 1.68
CA ARG A 156 -1.18 6.12 1.65
C ARG A 156 -0.71 5.40 0.39
N VAL A 157 -0.86 4.08 0.34
CA VAL A 157 -0.78 3.28 -0.88
C VAL A 157 -1.89 3.72 -1.84
N ASN A 158 -1.63 4.16 -3.04
CA ASN A 158 -2.63 4.66 -4.00
C ASN A 158 -3.18 3.54 -4.88
N SER A 159 -2.40 2.52 -5.13
CA SER A 159 -2.81 1.35 -5.91
C SER A 159 -1.94 0.14 -5.58
N VAL A 160 -2.58 -1.03 -5.67
CA VAL A 160 -1.92 -2.33 -5.66
C VAL A 160 -2.40 -3.05 -6.94
N LYS A 161 -1.53 -3.31 -7.92
CA LYS A 161 -1.93 -3.75 -9.28
C LYS A 161 -2.20 -5.24 -9.37
N ARG A 162 -3.18 -5.67 -10.18
CA ARG A 162 -3.50 -7.08 -10.44
C ARG A 162 -2.58 -7.68 -11.52
N ASP A 163 -2.31 -8.97 -11.41
CA ASP A 163 -1.68 -9.73 -12.50
C ASP A 163 -2.67 -9.87 -13.67
N ALA A 164 -2.26 -9.49 -14.87
CA ALA A 164 -3.10 -9.60 -16.08
C ALA A 164 -3.61 -11.03 -16.27
N PHE A 165 -2.82 -12.04 -15.87
CA PHE A 165 -3.18 -13.45 -15.96
C PHE A 165 -4.34 -13.85 -15.04
N GLN A 166 -4.41 -13.32 -13.81
CA GLN A 166 -5.55 -13.59 -12.91
C GLN A 166 -6.81 -12.84 -13.31
N THR A 167 -6.67 -11.66 -13.90
CA THR A 167 -7.81 -10.93 -14.48
C THR A 167 -8.43 -11.72 -15.64
N LEU A 168 -7.61 -12.32 -16.51
CA LEU A 168 -8.05 -13.22 -17.58
C LEU A 168 -8.71 -14.48 -17.02
N ASN A 169 -8.13 -15.12 -16.00
CA ASN A 169 -8.70 -16.30 -15.37
C ASN A 169 -10.01 -16.00 -14.61
N ALA A 170 -10.15 -14.86 -13.96
CA ALA A 170 -11.40 -14.44 -13.34
C ALA A 170 -12.48 -14.16 -14.38
N ALA A 171 -12.15 -13.46 -15.46
CA ALA A 171 -13.05 -13.20 -16.58
C ALA A 171 -13.47 -14.51 -17.29
N SER A 172 -12.53 -15.44 -17.48
CA SER A 172 -12.79 -16.77 -18.05
C SER A 172 -13.73 -17.61 -17.20
N ARG A 173 -13.57 -17.58 -15.87
CA ARG A 173 -14.48 -18.28 -14.93
C ARG A 173 -15.89 -17.68 -14.95
N ASP A 174 -16.00 -16.35 -14.93
CA ASP A 174 -17.28 -15.65 -15.01
C ASP A 174 -17.99 -15.91 -16.33
N PHE A 175 -17.24 -15.91 -17.44
CA PHE A 175 -17.75 -16.27 -18.77
C PHE A 175 -18.22 -17.73 -18.83
N SER A 176 -17.44 -18.68 -18.29
CA SER A 176 -17.83 -20.10 -18.22
C SER A 176 -19.08 -20.29 -17.39
N HIS A 177 -19.20 -19.62 -16.24
CA HIS A 177 -20.39 -19.68 -15.38
C HIS A 177 -21.64 -19.12 -16.10
N LYS A 178 -21.50 -17.99 -16.81
CA LYS A 178 -22.59 -17.42 -17.61
C LYS A 178 -23.03 -18.34 -18.76
N LEU A 179 -22.08 -19.00 -19.44
CA LEU A 179 -22.40 -19.99 -20.48
C LEU A 179 -23.17 -21.18 -19.92
N THR A 180 -22.74 -21.70 -18.74
CA THR A 180 -23.43 -22.81 -18.09
C THR A 180 -24.85 -22.43 -17.67
N GLN A 181 -25.06 -21.24 -17.13
CA GLN A 181 -26.40 -20.75 -16.80
C GLN A 181 -27.28 -20.55 -18.03
N ALA A 182 -26.73 -19.99 -19.11
CA ALA A 182 -27.48 -19.79 -20.36
C ALA A 182 -27.89 -21.12 -21.00
N SER A 183 -27.01 -22.13 -20.99
CA SER A 183 -27.31 -23.46 -21.53
C SER A 183 -28.35 -24.19 -20.68
N ALA A 184 -28.29 -24.08 -19.33
CA ALA A 184 -29.31 -24.66 -18.45
C ALA A 184 -30.69 -24.02 -18.64
N GLN A 185 -30.75 -22.69 -18.81
CA GLN A 185 -32.02 -21.99 -19.11
C GLN A 185 -32.59 -22.34 -20.48
N SER A 186 -31.73 -22.56 -21.50
CA SER A 186 -32.15 -23.00 -22.83
C SER A 186 -32.71 -24.42 -22.79
N ALA A 187 -32.01 -25.35 -22.11
CA ALA A 187 -32.48 -26.72 -21.94
C ALA A 187 -33.80 -26.81 -21.15
N GLY A 188 -33.93 -25.99 -20.06
CA GLY A 188 -35.19 -25.89 -19.34
C GLY A 188 -36.38 -25.39 -20.14
N ARG A 189 -36.18 -24.38 -21.00
CA ARG A 189 -37.20 -23.89 -21.93
C ARG A 189 -37.61 -24.93 -22.98
N GLN A 190 -36.66 -25.67 -23.53
CA GLN A 190 -36.92 -26.73 -24.48
C GLN A 190 -37.69 -27.89 -23.83
N PHE A 191 -37.34 -28.26 -22.61
CA PHE A 191 -38.07 -29.29 -21.85
C PHE A 191 -39.51 -28.89 -21.57
N LEU A 192 -39.78 -27.67 -21.10
CA LEU A 192 -41.14 -27.15 -20.87
C LEU A 192 -41.96 -27.07 -22.14
N ALA A 193 -41.35 -26.66 -23.26
CA ALA A 193 -42.01 -26.63 -24.58
C ALA A 193 -42.42 -28.05 -25.02
N ARG A 194 -41.59 -29.08 -24.81
CA ARG A 194 -41.92 -30.49 -25.08
C ARG A 194 -43.03 -31.01 -24.19
N LEU A 195 -43.02 -30.71 -22.90
CA LEU A 195 -44.09 -31.08 -21.95
C LEU A 195 -45.45 -30.50 -22.38
N ASN A 196 -45.49 -29.20 -22.73
CA ASN A 196 -46.70 -28.54 -23.18
C ASN A 196 -47.24 -29.12 -24.51
N ALA A 197 -46.35 -29.54 -25.41
CA ALA A 197 -46.77 -30.23 -26.66
C ALA A 197 -47.40 -31.59 -26.38
N ILE A 198 -46.89 -32.37 -25.43
CA ILE A 198 -47.45 -33.68 -25.02
C ILE A 198 -48.80 -33.51 -24.34
N VAL A 199 -48.93 -32.59 -23.41
CA VAL A 199 -50.20 -32.33 -22.68
C VAL A 199 -51.27 -31.80 -23.62
N GLY A 200 -50.91 -30.91 -24.57
CA GLY A 200 -51.88 -30.38 -25.58
C GLY A 200 -52.34 -31.40 -26.61
N SER A 201 -51.64 -32.51 -26.76
CA SER A 201 -52.06 -33.60 -27.67
C SER A 201 -52.95 -34.65 -26.97
N ALA A 202 -53.03 -34.65 -25.63
CA ALA A 202 -53.85 -35.58 -24.86
C ALA A 202 -55.27 -35.08 -24.54
N THR A 203 -55.60 -33.84 -24.98
CA THR A 203 -56.90 -33.16 -24.72
C THR A 203 -57.73 -32.96 -25.98
N ARG A 204 -57.46 -33.72 -27.04
CA ARG A 204 -58.33 -33.80 -28.24
C ARG A 204 -58.91 -35.17 -28.43
#